data_6e7f506e93eaf86930320b496d10894d
#
_entry.id   6e7f506e93eaf86930320b496d10894d
#
_cell.length_a   1.000
_cell.length_b   1.000
_cell.length_c   1.000
_cell.angle_alpha   90.00
_cell.angle_beta   90.00
_cell.angle_gamma   90.00
#
_symmetry.space_group_name_H-M   'P 1'
#
loop_
_entity.id
_entity.type
_entity.pdbx_description
1 polymer ?
#
loop_
_entity_poly.entity_id
_entity_poly.type
_entity_poly.pdbx_seq_one_letter_code
_entity_poly.pdbx_strand_id
1 'polypeptide(L)'
;MIIFRLWQRHRRVPAVCLGVVGGAQPGPLGEYLRAALRGGASDDGMLARFGLLVWPETGGPWRNIDRSPDGPAKAAAFQVFDELDRLDALARGAEQEGPDGPPFLRFDPPALEAFTAWRTGFEAELRTGDLYPALESHLAKYRKLVPALALVFHLADGHRGPVGFASTLRAL
;
A
#
# COMPACT_ATOMS: atom_id res chain seq x y z
N MET A 1 14.75 6.59 -19.03
CA MET A 1 13.53 6.16 -19.75
C MET A 1 13.75 4.73 -20.19
N ILE A 2 13.17 3.77 -19.46
CA ILE A 2 13.26 2.34 -19.80
C ILE A 2 12.06 2.03 -20.69
N ILE A 3 12.30 1.82 -21.97
CA ILE A 3 11.28 1.39 -22.94
C ILE A 3 11.29 -0.13 -22.95
N PHE A 4 10.30 -0.76 -22.34
CA PHE A 4 10.06 -2.19 -22.51
C PHE A 4 9.50 -2.44 -23.91
N ARG A 5 10.30 -2.99 -24.83
CA ARG A 5 9.80 -3.54 -26.08
C ARG A 5 9.06 -4.86 -25.80
N LEU A 6 7.76 -4.78 -25.58
CA LEU A 6 6.85 -5.93 -25.50
C LEU A 6 6.42 -6.38 -26.92
N TRP A 7 7.36 -6.55 -27.84
CA TRP A 7 7.05 -7.09 -29.17
C TRP A 7 7.73 -8.44 -29.37
N GLN A 8 6.92 -9.46 -29.55
CA GLN A 8 7.19 -10.83 -30.01
C GLN A 8 7.19 -11.91 -28.93
N ARG A 9 6.01 -12.16 -28.37
CA ARG A 9 5.43 -13.49 -28.05
C ARG A 9 4.20 -13.23 -27.21
N HIS A 10 3.03 -13.66 -27.68
CA HIS A 10 1.82 -13.68 -26.86
C HIS A 10 2.06 -14.62 -25.67
N ARG A 11 2.58 -14.08 -24.58
CA ARG A 11 2.61 -14.77 -23.31
C ARG A 11 1.31 -14.45 -22.58
N ARG A 12 0.49 -15.44 -22.38
CA ARG A 12 -0.66 -15.32 -21.49
C ARG A 12 -0.10 -15.21 -20.07
N VAL A 13 -0.25 -14.05 -19.47
CA VAL A 13 0.06 -13.84 -18.04
C VAL A 13 -1.25 -14.01 -17.30
N PRO A 14 -1.44 -15.10 -16.53
CA PRO A 14 -2.74 -15.41 -15.90
C PRO A 14 -3.10 -14.43 -14.78
N ALA A 15 -2.12 -13.81 -14.16
CA ALA A 15 -2.32 -12.77 -13.15
C ALA A 15 -1.16 -11.78 -13.18
N VAL A 16 -1.46 -10.49 -13.04
CA VAL A 16 -0.45 -9.43 -12.95
C VAL A 16 -0.72 -8.61 -11.69
N CYS A 17 0.30 -8.52 -10.83
CA CYS A 17 0.32 -7.59 -9.71
C CYS A 17 1.52 -6.67 -9.89
N LEU A 18 1.27 -5.37 -10.04
CA LEU A 18 2.32 -4.36 -10.22
C LEU A 18 2.34 -3.42 -9.02
N GLY A 19 3.52 -3.31 -8.39
CA GLY A 19 3.83 -2.25 -7.44
C GLY A 19 4.55 -1.10 -8.15
N VAL A 20 4.14 0.12 -7.88
CA VAL A 20 4.80 1.34 -8.38
C VAL A 20 5.24 2.19 -7.20
N VAL A 21 6.53 2.46 -7.14
CA VAL A 21 7.15 3.35 -6.16
C VAL A 21 7.95 4.41 -6.91
N GLY A 22 7.83 5.67 -6.51
CA GLY A 22 8.58 6.74 -7.15
C GLY A 22 8.50 8.06 -6.39
N GLY A 23 9.34 9.00 -6.77
CA GLY A 23 9.28 10.38 -6.30
C GLY A 23 8.72 11.29 -7.39
N ALA A 24 7.96 12.30 -6.99
CA ALA A 24 7.48 13.34 -7.87
C ALA A 24 7.85 14.71 -7.32
N GLN A 25 8.17 15.66 -8.21
CA GLN A 25 8.39 17.03 -7.81
C GLN A 25 7.05 17.71 -7.47
N PRO A 26 7.00 18.55 -6.42
CA PRO A 26 5.78 19.22 -5.98
C PRO A 26 5.07 20.03 -7.05
N GLY A 27 5.83 20.79 -7.84
CA GLY A 27 5.30 21.69 -8.88
C GLY A 27 4.47 20.94 -9.93
N PRO A 28 5.08 20.02 -10.70
CA PRO A 28 4.37 19.20 -11.70
C PRO A 28 3.21 18.40 -11.11
N LEU A 29 3.38 17.83 -9.91
CA LEU A 29 2.31 17.11 -9.23
C LEU A 29 1.14 18.03 -8.89
N GLY A 30 1.42 19.25 -8.39
CA GLY A 30 0.40 20.24 -8.09
C GLY A 30 -0.34 20.75 -9.33
N GLU A 31 0.33 20.85 -10.48
CA GLU A 31 -0.33 21.18 -11.75
C GLU A 31 -1.26 20.08 -12.23
N TYR A 32 -0.79 18.84 -12.16
CA TYR A 32 -1.61 17.67 -12.51
C TYR A 32 -2.84 17.56 -11.60
N LEU A 33 -2.67 17.72 -10.29
CA LEU A 33 -3.77 17.73 -9.32
C LEU A 33 -4.81 18.80 -9.63
N ARG A 34 -4.36 20.04 -9.88
CA ARG A 34 -5.27 21.14 -10.23
C ARG A 34 -6.03 20.89 -11.52
N ALA A 35 -5.40 20.28 -12.52
CA ALA A 35 -6.04 19.89 -13.77
C ALA A 35 -7.09 18.79 -13.56
N ALA A 36 -6.75 17.76 -12.79
CA ALA A 36 -7.68 16.66 -12.45
C ALA A 36 -8.91 17.17 -11.67
N LEU A 37 -8.70 18.11 -10.73
CA LEU A 37 -9.80 18.71 -9.93
C LEU A 37 -10.76 19.58 -10.74
N ARG A 38 -10.33 20.12 -11.88
CA ARG A 38 -11.19 20.93 -12.77
C ARG A 38 -12.04 20.08 -13.71
N GLY A 39 -11.85 18.79 -13.73
CA GLY A 39 -12.43 17.88 -14.72
C GLY A 39 -11.75 18.00 -16.08
N GLY A 40 -11.60 16.91 -16.79
CA GLY A 40 -10.99 16.89 -18.12
C GLY A 40 -10.13 15.65 -18.33
N ALA A 41 -9.21 15.70 -19.29
CA ALA A 41 -8.35 14.57 -19.66
C ALA A 41 -7.43 14.08 -18.52
N SER A 42 -7.18 14.89 -17.50
CA SER A 42 -6.37 14.54 -16.32
C SER A 42 -7.20 13.89 -15.19
N ASP A 43 -8.53 13.86 -15.31
CA ASP A 43 -9.42 13.14 -14.38
C ASP A 43 -9.56 11.67 -14.82
N ASP A 44 -8.42 11.01 -14.97
CA ASP A 44 -8.30 9.60 -15.39
C ASP A 44 -8.23 8.62 -14.21
N GLY A 45 -8.33 9.14 -12.99
CA GLY A 45 -8.23 8.37 -11.75
C GLY A 45 -6.82 7.80 -11.50
N MET A 46 -5.78 8.29 -12.18
CA MET A 46 -4.42 7.82 -12.01
C MET A 46 -3.94 8.02 -10.58
N LEU A 47 -4.11 9.23 -10.01
CA LEU A 47 -3.69 9.52 -8.64
C LEU A 47 -4.45 8.69 -7.60
N ALA A 48 -5.72 8.38 -7.85
CA ALA A 48 -6.50 7.52 -6.98
C ALA A 48 -5.97 6.07 -6.91
N ARG A 49 -5.09 5.67 -7.83
CA ARG A 49 -4.44 4.36 -7.81
C ARG A 49 -3.18 4.31 -6.96
N PHE A 50 -2.60 5.47 -6.62
CA PHE A 50 -1.50 5.55 -5.65
C PHE A 50 -2.09 5.58 -4.25
N GLY A 51 -2.03 4.45 -3.54
CA GLY A 51 -2.60 4.31 -2.20
C GLY A 51 -1.88 5.15 -1.15
N LEU A 52 -0.57 5.35 -1.31
CA LEU A 52 0.27 6.10 -0.38
C LEU A 52 0.89 7.30 -1.09
N LEU A 53 0.51 8.49 -0.66
CA LEU A 53 1.12 9.76 -1.04
C LEU A 53 1.79 10.32 0.21
N VAL A 54 3.12 10.18 0.29
CA VAL A 54 3.89 10.62 1.45
C VAL A 54 4.58 11.93 1.12
N TRP A 55 4.33 12.95 1.92
CA TRP A 55 5.04 14.21 1.90
C TRP A 55 5.95 14.27 3.12
N PRO A 56 7.26 14.08 2.96
CA PRO A 56 8.16 14.10 4.10
C PRO A 56 8.24 15.52 4.66
N GLU A 57 7.97 15.66 5.95
CA GLU A 57 8.26 16.89 6.66
C GLU A 57 9.78 17.06 6.78
N THR A 58 10.30 18.12 6.20
CA THR A 58 11.70 18.53 6.38
C THR A 58 11.85 19.41 7.65
N GLY A 59 11.12 19.05 8.71
CA GLY A 59 11.07 19.82 9.93
C GLY A 59 12.31 19.68 10.77
N GLY A 60 12.81 20.82 11.28
CA GLY A 60 13.91 20.92 12.20
C GLY A 60 15.11 21.69 11.65
N PRO A 61 16.00 22.23 12.55
CA PRO A 61 17.19 22.92 12.11
C PRO A 61 18.12 21.98 11.36
N TRP A 62 18.73 22.47 10.30
CA TRP A 62 19.78 21.77 9.58
C TRP A 62 20.88 21.35 10.54
N ARG A 63 21.31 20.10 10.44
CA ARG A 63 22.43 19.55 11.20
C ARG A 63 23.42 18.93 10.25
N ASN A 64 24.70 19.27 10.40
CA ASN A 64 25.76 18.55 9.72
C ASN A 64 25.91 17.17 10.37
N ILE A 65 25.50 16.13 9.66
CA ILE A 65 25.60 14.74 10.14
C ILE A 65 26.59 14.02 9.24
N ASP A 66 27.79 13.81 9.77
CA ASP A 66 28.83 12.99 9.16
C ASP A 66 28.93 11.66 9.93
N ARG A 67 28.19 10.67 9.44
CA ARG A 67 28.22 9.31 10.00
C ARG A 67 28.17 8.28 8.89
N SER A 68 28.83 7.16 9.10
CA SER A 68 28.73 6.01 8.18
C SER A 68 27.28 5.51 8.11
N PRO A 69 26.87 4.99 6.94
CA PRO A 69 25.57 4.32 6.81
C PRO A 69 25.41 3.18 7.81
N ASP A 70 24.19 3.01 8.33
CA ASP A 70 23.86 1.89 9.19
C ASP A 70 23.76 0.59 8.34
N GLY A 71 24.88 -0.10 8.23
CA GLY A 71 25.00 -1.36 7.48
C GLY A 71 24.07 -2.46 8.01
N PRO A 72 24.00 -2.70 9.33
CA PRO A 72 23.08 -3.64 9.93
C PRO A 72 21.61 -3.35 9.59
N ALA A 73 21.15 -2.11 9.75
CA ALA A 73 19.77 -1.73 9.41
C ALA A 73 19.45 -1.94 7.93
N LYS A 74 20.41 -1.59 7.05
CA LYS A 74 20.29 -1.87 5.62
C LYS A 74 20.18 -3.37 5.33
N ALA A 75 21.03 -4.18 5.92
CA ALA A 75 21.01 -5.64 5.75
C ALA A 75 19.69 -6.24 6.22
N ALA A 76 19.19 -5.81 7.39
CA ALA A 76 17.89 -6.26 7.91
C ALA A 76 16.73 -5.91 6.96
N ALA A 77 16.73 -4.71 6.36
CA ALA A 77 15.72 -4.33 5.38
C ALA A 77 15.77 -5.24 4.13
N PHE A 78 16.96 -5.51 3.59
CA PHE A 78 17.10 -6.41 2.45
C PHE A 78 16.68 -7.85 2.77
N GLN A 79 16.97 -8.32 3.97
CA GLN A 79 16.55 -9.65 4.42
C GLN A 79 15.02 -9.80 4.39
N VAL A 80 14.26 -8.78 4.82
CA VAL A 80 12.80 -8.79 4.74
C VAL A 80 12.32 -8.98 3.31
N PHE A 81 12.91 -8.25 2.33
CA PHE A 81 12.57 -8.43 0.92
C PHE A 81 12.89 -9.83 0.41
N ASP A 82 14.05 -10.38 0.76
CA ASP A 82 14.45 -11.74 0.38
C ASP A 82 13.52 -12.81 0.95
N GLU A 83 13.05 -12.62 2.18
CA GLU A 83 12.08 -13.52 2.83
C GLU A 83 10.71 -13.45 2.17
N LEU A 84 10.26 -12.24 1.83
CA LEU A 84 8.97 -12.04 1.15
C LEU A 84 8.99 -12.57 -0.29
N ASP A 85 10.11 -12.46 -1.01
CA ASP A 85 10.27 -12.97 -2.37
C ASP A 85 10.17 -14.51 -2.43
N ARG A 86 10.58 -15.18 -1.36
CA ARG A 86 10.54 -16.65 -1.21
C ARG A 86 9.35 -17.16 -0.41
N LEU A 87 8.37 -16.28 -0.15
CA LEU A 87 7.27 -16.59 0.74
C LEU A 87 6.37 -17.68 0.16
N ASP A 88 6.23 -18.78 0.89
CA ASP A 88 5.18 -19.76 0.68
C ASP A 88 3.98 -19.37 1.56
N ALA A 89 2.92 -18.89 0.93
CA ALA A 89 1.73 -18.40 1.61
C ALA A 89 1.05 -19.48 2.44
N LEU A 90 0.95 -20.72 1.93
CA LEU A 90 0.32 -21.82 2.64
C LEU A 90 1.15 -22.27 3.84
N ALA A 91 2.47 -22.33 3.69
CA ALA A 91 3.38 -22.59 4.82
C ALA A 91 3.35 -21.49 5.89
N ARG A 92 2.92 -20.28 5.53
CA ARG A 92 2.68 -19.18 6.47
C ARG A 92 1.29 -19.22 7.12
N GLY A 93 0.46 -20.18 6.76
CA GLY A 93 -0.87 -20.40 7.34
C GLY A 93 -2.00 -19.71 6.57
N ALA A 94 -1.76 -19.36 5.30
CA ALA A 94 -2.82 -18.85 4.45
C ALA A 94 -3.84 -19.95 4.10
N GLU A 95 -5.09 -19.53 3.97
CA GLU A 95 -6.18 -20.34 3.42
C GLU A 95 -6.24 -20.13 1.90
N GLN A 96 -6.85 -21.07 1.18
CA GLN A 96 -7.07 -20.96 -0.25
C GLN A 96 -8.41 -21.58 -0.62
N GLU A 97 -9.20 -20.87 -1.41
CA GLU A 97 -10.47 -21.37 -1.93
C GLU A 97 -10.27 -22.03 -3.29
N GLY A 98 -10.22 -23.35 -3.29
CA GLY A 98 -9.97 -24.15 -4.48
C GLY A 98 -8.50 -24.11 -4.95
N PRO A 99 -8.14 -24.92 -5.96
CA PRO A 99 -6.74 -25.09 -6.38
C PRO A 99 -6.16 -23.83 -7.06
N ASP A 100 -6.99 -23.02 -7.69
CA ASP A 100 -6.57 -21.83 -8.45
C ASP A 100 -6.92 -20.50 -7.74
N GLY A 101 -7.52 -20.55 -6.55
CA GLY A 101 -7.87 -19.36 -5.76
C GLY A 101 -6.62 -18.67 -5.21
N PRO A 102 -6.63 -17.35 -5.05
CA PRO A 102 -5.52 -16.66 -4.40
C PRO A 102 -5.46 -17.04 -2.92
N PRO A 103 -4.27 -17.29 -2.35
CA PRO A 103 -4.12 -17.50 -0.92
C PRO A 103 -4.44 -16.21 -0.16
N PHE A 104 -5.04 -16.35 1.03
CA PHE A 104 -5.41 -15.23 1.88
C PHE A 104 -5.22 -15.55 3.37
N LEU A 105 -5.01 -14.51 4.18
CA LEU A 105 -5.02 -14.59 5.64
C LEU A 105 -6.24 -13.84 6.17
N ARG A 106 -6.85 -14.39 7.22
CA ARG A 106 -7.90 -13.69 7.98
C ARG A 106 -7.29 -12.85 9.09
N PHE A 107 -8.01 -11.89 9.58
CA PHE A 107 -7.69 -11.22 10.84
C PHE A 107 -7.93 -12.17 12.02
N ASP A 108 -7.11 -12.08 13.07
CA ASP A 108 -7.47 -12.65 14.35
C ASP A 108 -8.66 -11.89 14.98
N PRO A 109 -9.34 -12.44 15.98
CA PRO A 109 -10.53 -11.80 16.53
C PRO A 109 -10.31 -10.37 17.04
N PRO A 110 -9.23 -10.04 17.80
CA PRO A 110 -8.96 -8.66 18.21
C PRO A 110 -8.65 -7.73 17.04
N ALA A 111 -7.93 -8.20 16.04
CA ALA A 111 -7.64 -7.41 14.83
C ALA A 111 -8.91 -7.13 14.02
N LEU A 112 -9.78 -8.12 13.89
CA LEU A 112 -11.07 -7.97 13.21
C LEU A 112 -11.96 -6.95 13.90
N GLU A 113 -12.01 -6.98 15.23
CA GLU A 113 -12.77 -6.02 16.03
C GLU A 113 -12.25 -4.58 15.80
N ALA A 114 -10.94 -4.37 15.91
CA ALA A 114 -10.32 -3.07 15.67
C ALA A 114 -10.56 -2.57 14.24
N PHE A 115 -10.37 -3.43 13.25
CA PHE A 115 -10.63 -3.08 11.85
C PHE A 115 -12.11 -2.75 11.61
N THR A 116 -13.03 -3.49 12.21
CA THR A 116 -14.47 -3.25 12.06
C THR A 116 -14.88 -1.93 12.70
N ALA A 117 -14.38 -1.63 13.89
CA ALA A 117 -14.63 -0.36 14.58
C ALA A 117 -14.13 0.82 13.73
N TRP A 118 -12.89 0.77 13.25
CA TRP A 118 -12.34 1.78 12.35
C TRP A 118 -13.18 1.93 11.09
N ARG A 119 -13.50 0.81 10.42
CA ARG A 119 -14.27 0.83 9.16
C ARG A 119 -15.65 1.43 9.33
N THR A 120 -16.32 1.17 10.45
CA THR A 120 -17.64 1.72 10.73
C THR A 120 -17.59 3.25 10.81
N GLY A 121 -16.64 3.82 11.55
CA GLY A 121 -16.45 5.27 11.63
C GLY A 121 -16.05 5.88 10.27
N PHE A 122 -15.13 5.23 9.60
CA PHE A 122 -14.65 5.66 8.29
C PHE A 122 -15.75 5.69 7.21
N GLU A 123 -16.61 4.65 7.17
CA GLU A 123 -17.76 4.60 6.25
C GLU A 123 -18.82 5.66 6.59
N ALA A 124 -19.00 5.97 7.87
CA ALA A 124 -19.88 7.04 8.28
C ALA A 124 -19.38 8.40 7.77
N GLU A 125 -18.08 8.69 7.95
CA GLU A 125 -17.45 9.91 7.48
C GLU A 125 -17.53 10.06 5.94
N LEU A 126 -17.23 9.00 5.19
CA LEU A 126 -17.33 9.02 3.73
C LEU A 126 -18.74 9.30 3.20
N ARG A 127 -19.77 9.06 4.02
CA ARG A 127 -21.18 9.25 3.62
C ARG A 127 -21.80 10.55 4.11
N THR A 128 -21.05 11.41 4.76
CA THR A 128 -21.58 12.73 5.19
C THR A 128 -21.94 13.63 4.03
N GLY A 129 -21.24 13.45 2.88
CA GLY A 129 -21.35 14.34 1.73
C GLY A 129 -20.58 15.65 1.87
N ASP A 130 -19.84 15.82 2.96
CA ASP A 130 -19.06 17.02 3.24
C ASP A 130 -17.68 17.02 2.61
N LEU A 131 -17.24 15.85 2.13
CA LEU A 131 -15.92 15.69 1.52
C LEU A 131 -15.91 16.18 0.07
N TYR A 132 -14.81 16.82 -0.31
CA TYR A 132 -14.59 17.14 -1.70
C TYR A 132 -14.50 15.85 -2.55
N PRO A 133 -15.17 15.75 -3.72
CA PRO A 133 -15.30 14.48 -4.47
C PRO A 133 -13.99 13.76 -4.77
N ALA A 134 -12.92 14.51 -5.08
CA ALA A 134 -11.61 13.89 -5.32
C ALA A 134 -10.99 13.29 -4.05
N LEU A 135 -11.19 13.93 -2.90
CA LEU A 135 -10.74 13.43 -1.60
C LEU A 135 -11.55 12.19 -1.20
N GLU A 136 -12.88 12.23 -1.34
CA GLU A 136 -13.75 11.07 -1.10
C GLU A 136 -13.33 9.88 -1.97
N SER A 137 -13.10 10.09 -3.27
CA SER A 137 -12.64 9.07 -4.20
C SER A 137 -11.28 8.48 -3.79
N HIS A 138 -10.36 9.30 -3.28
CA HIS A 138 -9.07 8.84 -2.77
C HIS A 138 -9.23 8.04 -1.49
N LEU A 139 -9.93 8.58 -0.49
CA LEU A 139 -10.17 7.93 0.79
C LEU A 139 -10.92 6.59 0.61
N ALA A 140 -11.86 6.50 -0.32
CA ALA A 140 -12.57 5.26 -0.61
C ALA A 140 -11.63 4.07 -0.91
N LYS A 141 -10.38 4.31 -1.34
CA LYS A 141 -9.38 3.26 -1.56
C LYS A 141 -8.82 2.68 -0.25
N TYR A 142 -8.96 3.40 0.86
CA TYR A 142 -8.46 2.95 2.16
C TYR A 142 -9.16 1.69 2.67
N ARG A 143 -10.37 1.41 2.16
CA ARG A 143 -11.05 0.12 2.38
C ARG A 143 -10.19 -1.10 2.03
N LYS A 144 -9.29 -0.95 1.03
CA LYS A 144 -8.34 -1.98 0.59
C LYS A 144 -6.94 -1.72 1.10
N LEU A 145 -6.54 -0.46 1.20
CA LEU A 145 -5.20 -0.08 1.61
C LEU A 145 -4.89 -0.53 3.04
N VAL A 146 -5.80 -0.26 3.97
CA VAL A 146 -5.59 -0.61 5.38
C VAL A 146 -5.39 -2.11 5.60
N PRO A 147 -6.27 -3.01 5.12
CA PRO A 147 -6.01 -4.44 5.27
C PRO A 147 -4.78 -4.91 4.49
N ALA A 148 -4.44 -4.29 3.36
CA ALA A 148 -3.21 -4.61 2.65
C ALA A 148 -1.96 -4.21 3.46
N LEU A 149 -1.96 -3.03 4.09
CA LEU A 149 -0.86 -2.60 4.97
C LEU A 149 -0.73 -3.49 6.21
N ALA A 150 -1.87 -3.86 6.83
CA ALA A 150 -1.87 -4.79 7.96
C ALA A 150 -1.21 -6.12 7.59
N LEU A 151 -1.55 -6.66 6.42
CA LEU A 151 -0.95 -7.88 5.88
C LEU A 151 0.56 -7.70 5.62
N VAL A 152 0.96 -6.59 4.99
CA VAL A 152 2.38 -6.30 4.72
C VAL A 152 3.17 -6.20 6.03
N PHE A 153 2.68 -5.49 7.04
CA PHE A 153 3.34 -5.41 8.35
C PHE A 153 3.44 -6.78 9.02
N HIS A 154 2.36 -7.57 8.99
CA HIS A 154 2.33 -8.91 9.56
C HIS A 154 3.40 -9.83 8.93
N LEU A 155 3.49 -9.83 7.62
CA LEU A 155 4.45 -10.67 6.88
C LEU A 155 5.88 -10.17 6.99
N ALA A 156 6.10 -8.85 6.95
CA ALA A 156 7.41 -8.22 7.09
C ALA A 156 8.01 -8.43 8.49
N ASP A 157 7.18 -8.47 9.52
CA ASP A 157 7.59 -8.80 10.89
C ASP A 157 7.81 -10.32 11.10
N GLY A 158 7.68 -11.13 10.06
CA GLY A 158 7.91 -12.58 10.09
C GLY A 158 6.79 -13.40 10.72
N HIS A 159 5.63 -12.81 10.98
CA HIS A 159 4.50 -13.49 11.59
C HIS A 159 3.87 -14.56 10.67
N ARG A 160 3.10 -15.45 11.28
CA ARG A 160 2.40 -16.56 10.62
C ARG A 160 0.95 -16.62 11.09
N GLY A 161 0.11 -17.30 10.31
CA GLY A 161 -1.32 -17.44 10.61
C GLY A 161 -2.10 -16.14 10.46
N PRO A 162 -3.20 -15.98 11.18
CA PRO A 162 -4.07 -14.80 11.05
C PRO A 162 -3.34 -13.49 11.31
N VAL A 163 -3.71 -12.45 10.58
CA VAL A 163 -3.15 -11.10 10.74
C VAL A 163 -3.49 -10.58 12.13
N GLY A 164 -2.46 -10.28 12.92
CA GLY A 164 -2.61 -9.95 14.33
C GLY A 164 -2.95 -8.48 14.59
N PHE A 165 -3.44 -8.24 15.82
CA PHE A 165 -3.86 -6.94 16.31
C PHE A 165 -2.79 -5.84 16.18
N ALA A 166 -1.53 -6.14 16.53
CA ALA A 166 -0.44 -5.15 16.46
C ALA A 166 -0.17 -4.67 15.02
N SER A 167 -0.16 -5.59 14.04
CA SER A 167 0.00 -5.26 12.62
C SER A 167 -1.19 -4.46 12.09
N THR A 168 -2.39 -4.77 12.58
CA THR A 168 -3.62 -4.05 12.22
C THR A 168 -3.61 -2.62 12.77
N LEU A 169 -3.25 -2.41 14.04
CA LEU A 169 -3.15 -1.07 14.62
C LEU A 169 -2.12 -0.17 13.92
N ARG A 170 -1.03 -0.74 13.41
CA ARG A 170 -0.05 0.03 12.63
C ARG A 170 -0.59 0.47 11.27
N ALA A 171 -1.61 -0.18 10.76
CA ALA A 171 -2.21 0.13 9.47
C ALA A 171 -3.40 1.10 9.57
N LEU A 172 -4.04 1.19 10.74
CA LEU A 172 -5.15 2.13 11.05
C LEU A 172 -4.63 3.53 11.32
#